data_77233fb93aad94313af710138e8e746b
#
_entry.id   77233fb93aad94313af710138e8e746b
#
_cell.length_a   1.000
_cell.length_b   1.000
_cell.length_c   1.000
_cell.angle_alpha   90.00
_cell.angle_beta   90.00
_cell.angle_gamma   90.00
#
_symmetry.space_group_name_H-M   'P 1'
#
loop_
_entity.id
_entity.type
_entity.pdbx_description
1 polymer ?
#
loop_
_entity_poly.entity_id
_entity_poly.type
_entity_poly.pdbx_seq_one_letter_code
_entity_poly.pdbx_strand_id
1 'polypeptide(L)'
;LGMLVCKSDPAPMMADPGFADRAHIEPLTEEALTAIIRRERPDALLPTMGGQTALNLAVKLEESGVLKRYQVELIGATADVIRRAEDRGLFKKAMAEIGLAVPRSGSAHTLEEARQVRAEIGDWPVIIRPGFTLGGAGGGIARSAAEFEAICANGLALSPVSEVLIEES
;
A
#
# COMPACT_ATOMS: atom_id res chain seq x y z
N LEU A 1 -28.76 4.76 9.96
CA LEU A 1 -27.31 4.58 9.85
C LEU A 1 -26.67 5.96 9.88
N GLY A 2 -25.79 6.23 10.84
CA GLY A 2 -25.03 7.49 10.90
C GLY A 2 -23.73 7.36 10.10
N MET A 3 -23.34 8.40 9.37
CA MET A 3 -22.12 8.43 8.59
C MET A 3 -21.20 9.55 9.07
N LEU A 4 -19.96 9.17 9.42
CA LEU A 4 -18.87 10.08 9.77
C LEU A 4 -17.83 10.08 8.65
N VAL A 5 -17.35 11.24 8.26
CA VAL A 5 -16.27 11.38 7.28
C VAL A 5 -15.05 12.03 7.94
N CYS A 6 -13.88 11.39 7.81
CA CYS A 6 -12.60 11.95 8.21
C CYS A 6 -11.77 12.26 6.98
N LYS A 7 -11.23 13.46 6.87
CA LYS A 7 -10.45 13.90 5.71
C LYS A 7 -9.46 15.01 6.10
N SER A 8 -8.39 15.15 5.34
CA SER A 8 -7.37 16.18 5.56
C SER A 8 -7.62 17.47 4.78
N ASP A 9 -8.48 17.43 3.77
CA ASP A 9 -8.77 18.57 2.89
C ASP A 9 -10.22 19.07 3.08
N PRO A 10 -10.46 20.36 3.31
CA PRO A 10 -11.80 20.92 3.46
C PRO A 10 -12.63 20.98 2.17
N ALA A 11 -12.00 20.87 0.99
CA ALA A 11 -12.61 21.23 -0.29
C ALA A 11 -13.60 20.26 -0.96
N PRO A 12 -13.66 18.93 -0.73
CA PRO A 12 -14.52 18.08 -1.56
C PRO A 12 -15.95 17.91 -1.06
N MET A 13 -16.84 17.54 -2.01
CA MET A 13 -18.28 17.30 -1.86
C MET A 13 -18.70 16.48 -0.62
N MET A 14 -17.86 15.58 -0.12
CA MET A 14 -18.14 14.79 1.09
C MET A 14 -18.26 15.63 2.38
N ALA A 15 -17.90 16.92 2.35
CA ALA A 15 -18.07 17.84 3.46
C ALA A 15 -19.34 18.69 3.35
N ASP A 16 -20.10 18.55 2.26
CA ASP A 16 -21.34 19.30 2.09
C ASP A 16 -22.36 18.89 3.15
N PRO A 17 -23.07 19.86 3.72
CA PRO A 17 -24.17 19.58 4.64
C PRO A 17 -25.19 18.65 3.98
N GLY A 18 -25.45 17.49 4.62
CA GLY A 18 -26.39 16.48 4.13
C GLY A 18 -25.73 15.27 3.45
N PHE A 19 -24.42 15.30 3.19
CA PHE A 19 -23.71 14.11 2.70
C PHE A 19 -23.29 13.17 3.85
N ALA A 20 -22.78 13.75 4.94
CA ALA A 20 -22.43 13.02 6.14
C ALA A 20 -23.09 13.68 7.38
N ASP A 21 -23.40 12.90 8.40
CA ASP A 21 -23.95 13.43 9.66
C ASP A 21 -22.90 14.26 10.40
N ARG A 22 -21.63 13.92 10.25
CA ARG A 22 -20.49 14.69 10.78
C ARG A 22 -19.27 14.57 9.86
N ALA A 23 -18.54 15.66 9.70
CA ALA A 23 -17.25 15.70 9.01
C ALA A 23 -16.16 16.18 9.96
N HIS A 24 -15.05 15.44 10.00
CA HIS A 24 -13.84 15.79 10.74
C HIS A 24 -12.76 16.15 9.74
N ILE A 25 -12.30 17.41 9.79
CA ILE A 25 -11.19 17.90 8.98
C ILE A 25 -9.96 17.92 9.88
N GLU A 26 -9.21 16.84 9.84
CA GLU A 26 -8.06 16.59 10.71
C GLU A 26 -6.94 15.93 9.89
N PRO A 27 -5.69 16.02 10.32
CA PRO A 27 -4.61 15.25 9.72
C PRO A 27 -4.96 13.75 9.74
N LEU A 28 -4.75 13.05 8.63
CA LEU A 28 -4.98 11.60 8.54
C LEU A 28 -3.82 10.85 9.22
N THR A 29 -3.78 10.93 10.54
CA THR A 29 -2.81 10.24 11.39
C THR A 29 -3.50 9.25 12.34
N GLU A 30 -2.75 8.30 12.87
CA GLU A 30 -3.26 7.33 13.83
C GLU A 30 -3.80 8.03 15.10
N GLU A 31 -3.10 9.04 15.59
CA GLU A 31 -3.47 9.80 16.78
C GLU A 31 -4.79 10.56 16.59
N ALA A 32 -4.94 11.25 15.45
CA ALA A 32 -6.14 12.01 15.14
C ALA A 32 -7.35 11.07 14.97
N LEU A 33 -7.19 9.98 14.22
CA LEU A 33 -8.25 8.99 14.05
C LEU A 33 -8.63 8.30 15.37
N THR A 34 -7.64 7.98 16.21
CA THR A 34 -7.90 7.42 17.55
C THR A 34 -8.70 8.37 18.40
N ALA A 35 -8.41 9.69 18.36
CA ALA A 35 -9.16 10.70 19.10
C ALA A 35 -10.62 10.79 18.59
N ILE A 36 -10.82 10.74 17.27
CA ILE A 36 -12.15 10.74 16.66
C ILE A 36 -12.93 9.49 17.03
N ILE A 37 -12.33 8.29 16.87
CA ILE A 37 -12.96 7.00 17.25
C ILE A 37 -13.37 6.99 18.72
N ARG A 38 -12.50 7.50 19.60
CA ARG A 38 -12.81 7.60 21.05
C ARG A 38 -13.99 8.49 21.34
N ARG A 39 -14.13 9.61 20.61
CA ARG A 39 -15.19 10.61 20.79
C ARG A 39 -16.50 10.17 20.19
N GLU A 40 -16.47 9.71 18.95
CA GLU A 40 -17.67 9.42 18.16
C GLU A 40 -18.19 7.99 18.33
N ARG A 41 -17.33 7.06 18.74
CA ARG A 41 -17.68 5.65 18.97
C ARG A 41 -18.41 5.02 17.77
N PRO A 42 -17.83 5.06 16.57
CA PRO A 42 -18.44 4.41 15.42
C PRO A 42 -18.46 2.90 15.60
N ASP A 43 -19.46 2.23 15.04
CA ASP A 43 -19.55 0.76 15.02
C ASP A 43 -18.59 0.15 13.98
N ALA A 44 -18.34 0.89 12.89
CA ALA A 44 -17.54 0.39 11.78
C ALA A 44 -16.65 1.48 11.15
N LEU A 45 -15.56 1.03 10.51
CA LEU A 45 -14.64 1.84 9.72
C LEU A 45 -14.56 1.27 8.28
N LEU A 46 -14.85 2.11 7.27
CA LEU A 46 -14.74 1.78 5.85
C LEU A 46 -13.50 2.46 5.24
N PRO A 47 -12.35 1.77 5.10
CA PRO A 47 -11.13 2.37 4.57
C PRO A 47 -11.07 2.41 3.05
N THR A 48 -11.85 1.59 2.35
CA THR A 48 -11.73 1.38 0.90
C THR A 48 -12.11 2.58 0.05
N MET A 49 -12.77 3.59 0.62
CA MET A 49 -13.14 4.83 -0.09
C MET A 49 -12.08 5.94 0.03
N GLY A 50 -11.03 5.76 0.85
CA GLY A 50 -10.03 6.80 1.13
C GLY A 50 -8.67 6.56 0.46
N GLY A 51 -8.58 5.62 -0.49
CA GLY A 51 -7.33 5.28 -1.19
C GLY A 51 -6.27 4.69 -0.24
N GLN A 52 -5.01 4.69 -0.70
CA GLN A 52 -3.89 4.06 0.00
C GLN A 52 -3.67 4.60 1.42
N THR A 53 -3.86 5.91 1.62
CA THR A 53 -3.71 6.52 2.94
C THR A 53 -4.67 5.92 3.97
N ALA A 54 -5.94 5.74 3.58
CA ALA A 54 -6.94 5.16 4.48
C ALA A 54 -6.71 3.67 4.72
N LEU A 55 -6.29 2.91 3.69
CA LEU A 55 -5.94 1.49 3.83
C LEU A 55 -4.76 1.32 4.80
N ASN A 56 -3.70 2.10 4.65
CA ASN A 56 -2.53 2.05 5.54
C ASN A 56 -2.89 2.43 6.98
N LEU A 57 -3.73 3.44 7.17
CA LEU A 57 -4.19 3.84 8.50
C LEU A 57 -5.08 2.79 9.16
N ALA A 58 -5.96 2.14 8.40
CA ALA A 58 -6.80 1.07 8.92
C ALA A 58 -5.95 -0.11 9.44
N VAL A 59 -4.91 -0.50 8.71
CA VAL A 59 -3.96 -1.52 9.16
C VAL A 59 -3.25 -1.10 10.45
N LYS A 60 -2.77 0.15 10.54
CA LYS A 60 -2.13 0.68 11.76
C LYS A 60 -3.07 0.70 12.97
N LEU A 61 -4.32 1.14 12.78
CA LEU A 61 -5.33 1.16 13.85
C LEU A 61 -5.69 -0.25 14.36
N GLU A 62 -5.66 -1.24 13.47
CA GLU A 62 -5.84 -2.65 13.85
C GLU A 62 -4.64 -3.16 14.64
N GLU A 63 -3.42 -2.94 14.14
CA GLU A 63 -2.16 -3.37 14.76
C GLU A 63 -1.93 -2.76 16.14
N SER A 64 -2.24 -1.48 16.32
CA SER A 64 -2.17 -0.78 17.61
C SER A 64 -3.28 -1.17 18.57
N GLY A 65 -4.25 -1.98 18.11
CA GLY A 65 -5.37 -2.46 18.92
C GLY A 65 -6.45 -1.41 19.19
N VAL A 66 -6.40 -0.27 18.52
CA VAL A 66 -7.41 0.81 18.66
C VAL A 66 -8.78 0.31 18.26
N LEU A 67 -8.92 -0.37 17.10
CA LEU A 67 -10.20 -0.87 16.63
C LEU A 67 -10.80 -1.85 17.63
N LYS A 68 -10.01 -2.80 18.12
CA LYS A 68 -10.44 -3.75 19.16
C LYS A 68 -10.86 -3.06 20.46
N ARG A 69 -10.08 -2.07 20.92
CA ARG A 69 -10.34 -1.32 22.17
C ARG A 69 -11.69 -0.61 22.13
N TYR A 70 -12.06 -0.06 20.98
CA TYR A 70 -13.29 0.70 20.81
C TYR A 70 -14.42 -0.08 20.13
N GLN A 71 -14.19 -1.37 19.85
CA GLN A 71 -15.17 -2.28 19.23
C GLN A 71 -15.62 -1.80 17.84
N VAL A 72 -14.66 -1.30 17.05
CA VAL A 72 -14.89 -0.83 15.68
C VAL A 72 -14.59 -1.95 14.69
N GLU A 73 -15.54 -2.29 13.86
CA GLU A 73 -15.39 -3.32 12.81
C GLU A 73 -14.82 -2.72 11.54
N LEU A 74 -13.82 -3.37 10.93
CA LEU A 74 -13.39 -3.04 9.57
C LEU A 74 -14.35 -3.64 8.56
N ILE A 75 -15.04 -2.80 7.80
CA ILE A 75 -15.95 -3.20 6.73
C ILE A 75 -15.36 -2.89 5.35
N GLY A 76 -15.82 -3.63 4.33
CA GLY A 76 -15.29 -3.54 2.96
C GLY A 76 -14.03 -4.37 2.74
N ALA A 77 -13.02 -4.24 3.62
CA ALA A 77 -11.82 -5.09 3.62
C ALA A 77 -11.24 -5.20 5.04
N THR A 78 -10.85 -6.40 5.44
CA THR A 78 -10.13 -6.62 6.70
C THR A 78 -8.66 -6.24 6.56
N ALA A 79 -7.96 -6.00 7.67
CA ALA A 79 -6.54 -5.69 7.66
C ALA A 79 -5.69 -6.78 6.99
N ASP A 80 -6.07 -8.06 7.15
CA ASP A 80 -5.39 -9.18 6.49
C ASP A 80 -5.57 -9.14 4.96
N VAL A 81 -6.78 -8.86 4.48
CA VAL A 81 -7.06 -8.70 3.05
C VAL A 81 -6.28 -7.52 2.47
N ILE A 82 -6.24 -6.39 3.20
CA ILE A 82 -5.46 -5.22 2.78
C ILE A 82 -3.98 -5.57 2.66
N ARG A 83 -3.39 -6.21 3.67
CA ARG A 83 -1.99 -6.64 3.62
C ARG A 83 -1.71 -7.58 2.45
N ARG A 84 -2.56 -8.59 2.23
CA ARG A 84 -2.41 -9.54 1.11
C ARG A 84 -2.49 -8.86 -0.26
N ALA A 85 -3.33 -7.83 -0.39
CA ALA A 85 -3.47 -7.10 -1.65
C ALA A 85 -2.31 -6.14 -1.91
N GLU A 86 -1.77 -5.51 -0.85
CA GLU A 86 -0.76 -4.46 -0.96
C GLU A 86 0.68 -4.99 -0.90
N ASP A 87 0.91 -6.07 -0.16
CA ASP A 87 2.21 -6.73 -0.11
C ASP A 87 2.38 -7.67 -1.31
N ARG A 88 3.37 -7.36 -2.14
CA ARG A 88 3.60 -8.09 -3.39
C ARG A 88 3.97 -9.55 -3.18
N GLY A 89 4.70 -9.85 -2.10
CA GLY A 89 5.08 -11.21 -1.75
C GLY A 89 3.87 -12.04 -1.30
N LEU A 90 3.03 -11.45 -0.43
CA LEU A 90 1.80 -12.07 0.02
C LEU A 90 0.79 -12.24 -1.13
N PHE A 91 0.68 -11.23 -2.01
CA PHE A 91 -0.16 -11.30 -3.19
C PHE A 91 0.29 -12.42 -4.13
N LYS A 92 1.59 -12.50 -4.45
CA LYS A 92 2.16 -13.57 -5.28
C LYS A 92 1.86 -14.96 -4.70
N LYS A 93 2.03 -15.13 -3.39
CA LYS A 93 1.70 -16.37 -2.70
C LYS A 93 0.21 -16.70 -2.81
N ALA A 94 -0.66 -15.73 -2.57
CA ALA A 94 -2.11 -15.91 -2.70
C ALA A 94 -2.51 -16.32 -4.12
N MET A 95 -1.91 -15.72 -5.15
CA MET A 95 -2.17 -16.10 -6.54
C MET A 95 -1.71 -17.53 -6.83
N ALA A 96 -0.55 -17.92 -6.34
CA ALA A 96 -0.06 -19.30 -6.47
C ALA A 96 -0.98 -20.33 -5.78
N GLU A 97 -1.51 -20.00 -4.60
CA GLU A 97 -2.44 -20.86 -3.85
C GLU A 97 -3.75 -21.14 -4.61
N ILE A 98 -4.21 -20.20 -5.42
CA ILE A 98 -5.42 -20.36 -6.26
C ILE A 98 -5.11 -20.82 -7.70
N GLY A 99 -3.83 -21.18 -7.98
CA GLY A 99 -3.40 -21.69 -9.28
C GLY A 99 -3.27 -20.66 -10.39
N LEU A 100 -3.22 -19.38 -10.07
CA LEU A 100 -2.96 -18.31 -11.04
C LEU A 100 -1.47 -18.10 -11.22
N ALA A 101 -1.04 -18.03 -12.48
CA ALA A 101 0.34 -17.68 -12.83
C ALA A 101 0.59 -16.20 -12.55
N VAL A 102 1.76 -15.90 -12.00
CA VAL A 102 2.28 -14.56 -11.84
C VAL A 102 3.65 -14.48 -12.53
N PRO A 103 4.08 -13.29 -12.97
CA PRO A 103 5.40 -13.10 -13.55
C PRO A 103 6.52 -13.63 -12.64
N ARG A 104 7.56 -14.23 -13.23
CA ARG A 104 8.77 -14.53 -12.46
C ARG A 104 9.33 -13.23 -11.93
N SER A 105 9.56 -13.18 -10.63
CA SER A 105 9.96 -11.95 -9.96
C SER A 105 10.68 -12.23 -8.66
N GLY A 106 11.51 -11.27 -8.23
CA GLY A 106 12.15 -11.28 -6.93
C GLY A 106 12.43 -9.86 -6.45
N SER A 107 12.45 -9.68 -5.12
CA SER A 107 12.86 -8.42 -4.48
C SER A 107 14.36 -8.42 -4.20
N ALA A 108 14.96 -7.22 -4.24
CA ALA A 108 16.36 -7.00 -3.95
C ALA A 108 16.54 -5.69 -3.17
N HIS A 109 17.42 -5.70 -2.19
CA HIS A 109 17.81 -4.54 -1.38
C HIS A 109 19.21 -4.01 -1.73
N THR A 110 19.94 -4.74 -2.55
CA THR A 110 21.26 -4.38 -3.03
C THR A 110 21.38 -4.65 -4.53
N LEU A 111 22.34 -4.02 -5.19
CA LEU A 111 22.62 -4.31 -6.62
C LEU A 111 23.07 -5.75 -6.82
N GLU A 112 23.77 -6.33 -5.86
CA GLU A 112 24.22 -7.72 -5.95
C GLU A 112 23.03 -8.70 -5.92
N GLU A 113 22.11 -8.52 -4.98
CA GLU A 113 20.86 -9.28 -4.95
C GLU A 113 20.05 -9.08 -6.22
N ALA A 114 19.98 -7.83 -6.73
CA ALA A 114 19.29 -7.53 -7.98
C ALA A 114 19.85 -8.32 -9.16
N ARG A 115 21.19 -8.47 -9.26
CA ARG A 115 21.84 -9.29 -10.29
C ARG A 115 21.48 -10.77 -10.16
N GLN A 116 21.41 -11.29 -8.92
CA GLN A 116 21.01 -12.68 -8.67
C GLN A 116 19.57 -12.92 -9.12
N VAL A 117 18.63 -12.07 -8.70
CA VAL A 117 17.22 -12.14 -9.14
C VAL A 117 17.12 -12.06 -10.66
N ARG A 118 17.86 -11.14 -11.29
CA ARG A 118 17.89 -11.02 -12.74
C ARG A 118 18.39 -12.30 -13.44
N ALA A 119 19.42 -12.93 -12.88
CA ALA A 119 19.96 -14.18 -13.42
C ALA A 119 18.94 -15.33 -13.33
N GLU A 120 18.14 -15.39 -12.27
CA GLU A 120 17.06 -16.38 -12.09
C GLU A 120 15.91 -16.17 -13.08
N ILE A 121 15.57 -14.91 -13.40
CA ILE A 121 14.55 -14.58 -14.41
C ILE A 121 15.01 -15.00 -15.80
N GLY A 122 16.29 -14.78 -16.13
CA GLY A 122 16.96 -15.32 -17.32
C GLY A 122 16.90 -14.42 -18.56
N ASP A 123 15.74 -13.86 -18.90
CA ASP A 123 15.51 -13.17 -20.17
C ASP A 123 15.41 -11.63 -20.03
N TRP A 124 15.60 -10.94 -21.14
CA TRP A 124 15.30 -9.52 -21.32
C TRP A 124 14.00 -9.35 -22.14
N PRO A 125 13.26 -8.26 -21.94
CA PRO A 125 13.42 -7.21 -20.93
C PRO A 125 12.95 -7.63 -19.55
N VAL A 126 13.37 -6.85 -18.52
CA VAL A 126 12.83 -6.96 -17.16
C VAL A 126 12.27 -5.62 -16.70
N ILE A 127 11.26 -5.67 -15.86
CA ILE A 127 10.63 -4.50 -15.24
C ILE A 127 11.24 -4.32 -13.85
N ILE A 128 11.65 -3.11 -13.50
CA ILE A 128 12.14 -2.75 -12.17
C ILE A 128 11.16 -1.77 -11.53
N ARG A 129 10.71 -2.10 -10.34
CA ARG A 129 9.75 -1.29 -9.57
C ARG A 129 10.28 -1.06 -8.15
N PRO A 130 10.70 0.16 -7.81
CA PRO A 130 11.07 0.51 -6.45
C PRO A 130 9.90 0.31 -5.48
N GLY A 131 10.20 -0.18 -4.28
CA GLY A 131 9.23 -0.30 -3.22
C GLY A 131 8.76 1.07 -2.71
N PHE A 132 7.46 1.20 -2.43
CA PHE A 132 6.84 2.37 -1.79
C PHE A 132 7.07 3.72 -2.49
N THR A 133 7.32 3.74 -3.81
CA THR A 133 7.38 4.95 -4.62
C THR A 133 6.05 5.20 -5.33
N LEU A 134 5.71 6.48 -5.54
CA LEU A 134 4.51 6.90 -6.25
C LEU A 134 4.82 7.30 -7.69
N GLY A 135 3.84 7.05 -8.59
CA GLY A 135 3.92 7.52 -9.97
C GLY A 135 5.02 6.89 -10.81
N GLY A 136 5.53 5.71 -10.41
CA GLY A 136 6.59 5.02 -11.16
C GLY A 136 7.99 5.63 -10.99
N ALA A 137 8.18 6.51 -10.00
CA ALA A 137 9.48 7.14 -9.76
C ALA A 137 10.57 6.10 -9.49
N GLY A 138 11.69 6.20 -10.20
CA GLY A 138 12.86 5.32 -10.08
C GLY A 138 12.69 3.94 -10.72
N GLY A 139 11.49 3.61 -11.23
CA GLY A 139 11.23 2.37 -11.95
C GLY A 139 11.49 2.48 -13.46
N GLY A 140 11.50 1.34 -14.14
CA GLY A 140 11.67 1.31 -15.59
C GLY A 140 11.73 -0.10 -16.15
N ILE A 141 11.87 -0.17 -17.47
CA ILE A 141 12.06 -1.41 -18.21
C ILE A 141 13.51 -1.44 -18.69
N ALA A 142 14.29 -2.42 -18.24
CA ALA A 142 15.65 -2.64 -18.67
C ALA A 142 15.68 -3.67 -19.80
N ARG A 143 16.36 -3.32 -20.90
CA ARG A 143 16.57 -4.17 -22.08
C ARG A 143 18.01 -4.64 -22.21
N SER A 144 18.88 -4.13 -21.35
CA SER A 144 20.30 -4.45 -21.31
C SER A 144 20.85 -4.42 -19.89
N ALA A 145 22.02 -5.02 -19.68
CA ALA A 145 22.69 -5.02 -18.38
C ALA A 145 23.02 -3.58 -17.92
N ALA A 146 23.42 -2.69 -18.82
CA ALA A 146 23.73 -1.31 -18.47
C ALA A 146 22.49 -0.52 -18.00
N GLU A 147 21.35 -0.67 -18.70
CA GLU A 147 20.09 -0.08 -18.29
C GLU A 147 19.62 -0.65 -16.93
N PHE A 148 19.77 -1.96 -16.74
CA PHE A 148 19.42 -2.63 -15.49
C PHE A 148 20.16 -2.07 -14.29
N GLU A 149 21.49 -1.97 -14.38
CA GLU A 149 22.33 -1.41 -13.31
C GLU A 149 21.91 0.03 -12.96
N ALA A 150 21.71 0.86 -13.97
CA ALA A 150 21.33 2.26 -13.78
C ALA A 150 19.95 2.40 -13.12
N ILE A 151 18.95 1.64 -13.59
CA ILE A 151 17.59 1.70 -13.06
C ILE A 151 17.54 1.12 -11.64
N CYS A 152 18.21 -0.02 -11.37
CA CYS A 152 18.26 -0.61 -10.04
C CYS A 152 18.94 0.32 -9.03
N ALA A 153 20.09 0.91 -9.37
CA ALA A 153 20.79 1.85 -8.50
C ALA A 153 19.90 3.06 -8.14
N ASN A 154 19.24 3.65 -9.14
CA ASN A 154 18.31 4.75 -8.93
C ASN A 154 17.08 4.33 -8.12
N GLY A 155 16.51 3.17 -8.40
CA GLY A 155 15.36 2.63 -7.70
C GLY A 155 15.62 2.35 -6.22
N LEU A 156 16.77 1.74 -5.90
CA LEU A 156 17.21 1.49 -4.54
C LEU A 156 17.43 2.80 -3.75
N ALA A 157 17.99 3.83 -4.42
CA ALA A 157 18.22 5.13 -3.80
C ALA A 157 16.91 5.91 -3.53
N LEU A 158 15.90 5.75 -4.37
CA LEU A 158 14.61 6.45 -4.25
C LEU A 158 13.60 5.69 -3.36
N SER A 159 13.77 4.39 -3.19
CA SER A 159 12.90 3.59 -2.33
C SER A 159 13.13 3.92 -0.85
N PRO A 160 12.10 4.31 -0.09
CA PRO A 160 12.22 4.58 1.35
C PRO A 160 12.69 3.37 2.17
N VAL A 161 12.54 2.17 1.62
CA VAL A 161 12.93 0.89 2.24
C VAL A 161 14.10 0.24 1.51
N SER A 162 14.76 0.96 0.59
CA SER A 162 15.87 0.46 -0.23
C SER A 162 15.56 -0.90 -0.88
N GLU A 163 14.39 -1.01 -1.52
CA GLU A 163 13.92 -2.24 -2.16
C GLU A 163 13.53 -1.96 -3.61
N VAL A 164 13.89 -2.88 -4.50
CA VAL A 164 13.36 -2.96 -5.87
C VAL A 164 12.79 -4.35 -6.12
N LEU A 165 11.62 -4.41 -6.74
CA LEU A 165 11.08 -5.62 -7.33
C LEU A 165 11.54 -5.69 -8.79
N ILE A 166 12.00 -6.86 -9.20
CA ILE A 166 12.41 -7.16 -10.59
C ILE A 166 11.47 -8.23 -11.11
N GLU A 167 10.86 -7.99 -12.25
CA GLU A 167 9.86 -8.89 -12.86
C GLU A 167 10.21 -9.16 -14.31
N GLU A 168 9.88 -10.35 -14.81
CA GLU A 168 9.84 -10.62 -16.24
C GLU A 168 8.81 -9.72 -16.93
N SER A 169 9.09 -9.32 -18.16
CA SER A 169 8.23 -8.41 -18.95
C SER A 169 7.41 -9.15 -19.99
#